data_5aaf6d19d7d5ca1c153f9d8536c2a712
#
_entry.id   5aaf6d19d7d5ca1c153f9d8536c2a712
#
_cell.length_a   1.000
_cell.length_b   1.000
_cell.length_c   1.000
_cell.angle_alpha   90.00
_cell.angle_beta   90.00
_cell.angle_gamma   90.00
#
_symmetry.space_group_name_H-M   'P 1'
#
loop_
_entity.id
_entity.type
_entity.pdbx_description
1 polymer ?
#
loop_
_entity_poly.entity_id
_entity_poly.type
_entity_poly.pdbx_seq_one_letter_code
_entity_poly.pdbx_strand_id
1 'polypeptide(L)'
;MVRVSRVPPDSLLGGYAASGAYADCYVTELQASITHVQFVEAFYTTPLFKLERLLLGLFMSRPSTGAQARQLAAGKLSSFAAWSVESRSENQLVMAAGRTRSWLMVVAGPDTLPASTRLFFGSAVVPRRSSSGASGSMGLVFTALLGFHKLYSRALLWSARARLSRRA
;
A
#
# COMPACT_ATOMS: atom_id res chain seq x y z
N MET A 1 6.55 15.34 -4.40
CA MET A 1 5.99 14.68 -5.61
C MET A 1 6.11 13.17 -5.46
N VAL A 2 5.11 12.36 -5.88
CA VAL A 2 5.20 10.90 -5.86
C VAL A 2 6.01 10.41 -7.05
N ARG A 3 6.99 9.53 -6.81
CA ARG A 3 7.89 8.96 -7.83
C ARG A 3 7.81 7.44 -7.81
N VAL A 4 8.07 6.81 -8.94
CA VAL A 4 8.33 5.35 -9.01
C VAL A 4 9.66 5.07 -8.33
N SER A 5 9.73 3.97 -7.59
CA SER A 5 10.95 3.49 -6.94
C SER A 5 11.12 2.00 -7.20
N ARG A 6 12.32 1.50 -6.99
CA ARG A 6 12.54 0.06 -6.86
C ARG A 6 12.06 -0.39 -5.49
N VAL A 7 11.55 -1.61 -5.41
CA VAL A 7 11.24 -2.25 -4.12
C VAL A 7 12.56 -2.43 -3.36
N PRO A 8 12.71 -1.90 -2.14
CA PRO A 8 13.92 -2.12 -1.36
C PRO A 8 14.07 -3.62 -1.05
N PRO A 9 15.26 -4.21 -1.28
CA PRO A 9 15.45 -5.65 -1.15
C PRO A 9 15.18 -6.16 0.28
N ASP A 10 15.53 -5.35 1.29
CA ASP A 10 15.35 -5.68 2.71
C ASP A 10 13.94 -5.37 3.24
N SER A 11 13.02 -4.97 2.36
CA SER A 11 11.65 -4.70 2.74
C SER A 11 10.80 -5.98 2.79
N LEU A 12 9.70 -5.94 3.54
CA LEU A 12 8.73 -7.03 3.57
C LEU A 12 8.13 -7.35 2.18
N LEU A 13 8.14 -6.38 1.26
CA LEU A 13 7.73 -6.58 -0.14
C LEU A 13 8.88 -7.17 -0.99
N GLY A 14 10.13 -7.08 -0.54
CA GLY A 14 11.32 -7.51 -1.28
C GLY A 14 11.30 -8.99 -1.65
N GLY A 15 10.81 -9.85 -0.77
CA GLY A 15 10.67 -11.28 -1.02
C GLY A 15 9.75 -11.60 -2.21
N TYR A 16 8.68 -10.83 -2.41
CA TYR A 16 7.79 -10.98 -3.57
C TYR A 16 8.48 -10.56 -4.86
N ALA A 17 9.20 -9.44 -4.85
CA ALA A 17 9.97 -8.99 -6.02
C ALA A 17 11.06 -10.00 -6.39
N ALA A 18 11.77 -10.55 -5.40
CA ALA A 18 12.81 -11.57 -5.61
C ALA A 18 12.25 -12.90 -6.13
N SER A 19 11.01 -13.26 -5.79
CA SER A 19 10.35 -14.49 -6.28
C SER A 19 9.83 -14.39 -7.72
N GLY A 20 10.05 -13.25 -8.42
CA GLY A 20 9.54 -13.00 -9.77
C GLY A 20 8.06 -12.65 -9.83
N ALA A 21 7.40 -12.39 -8.71
CA ALA A 21 6.06 -11.86 -8.68
C ALA A 21 6.04 -10.43 -9.26
N TYR A 22 4.92 -10.05 -9.89
CA TYR A 22 4.73 -8.64 -10.22
C TYR A 22 4.77 -7.82 -8.92
N ALA A 23 5.63 -6.83 -8.88
CA ALA A 23 5.70 -5.88 -7.76
C ALA A 23 5.97 -4.46 -8.29
N ASP A 24 5.31 -3.47 -7.68
CA ASP A 24 5.58 -2.06 -7.92
C ASP A 24 5.81 -1.32 -6.60
N CYS A 25 6.47 -0.18 -6.70
CA CYS A 25 6.79 0.65 -5.55
C CYS A 25 6.78 2.13 -5.93
N TYR A 26 6.22 2.93 -5.07
CA TYR A 26 6.15 4.38 -5.16
C TYR A 26 6.67 4.99 -3.87
N VAL A 27 7.34 6.14 -3.99
CA VAL A 27 7.89 6.87 -2.85
C VAL A 27 7.54 8.36 -2.95
N THR A 28 7.31 8.95 -1.82
CA THR A 28 7.21 10.41 -1.66
C THR A 28 7.91 10.83 -0.38
N GLU A 29 8.28 12.09 -0.31
CA GLU A 29 8.95 12.69 0.85
C GLU A 29 8.07 13.78 1.45
N LEU A 30 8.12 13.88 2.77
CA LEU A 30 7.45 14.91 3.55
C LEU A 30 8.49 15.54 4.48
N GLN A 31 8.52 16.89 4.53
CA GLN A 31 9.39 17.64 5.44
C GLN A 31 8.74 17.72 6.83
N ALA A 32 8.67 16.58 7.48
CA ALA A 32 8.18 16.39 8.85
C ALA A 32 8.58 15.01 9.35
N SER A 33 8.64 14.84 10.67
CA SER A 33 8.79 13.53 11.30
C SER A 33 7.44 12.82 11.34
N ILE A 34 7.30 11.74 10.59
CA ILE A 34 6.05 10.96 10.48
C ILE A 34 6.29 9.53 10.98
N THR A 35 5.49 9.09 11.94
CA THR A 35 5.52 7.69 12.41
C THR A 35 4.81 6.76 11.43
N HIS A 36 5.15 5.47 11.47
CA HIS A 36 4.47 4.45 10.69
C HIS A 36 2.96 4.39 11.01
N VAL A 37 2.58 4.50 12.28
CA VAL A 37 1.17 4.55 12.72
C VAL A 37 0.41 5.70 12.07
N GLN A 38 0.99 6.91 12.06
CA GLN A 38 0.40 8.07 11.40
C GLN A 38 0.22 7.86 9.89
N PHE A 39 1.21 7.26 9.24
CA PHE A 39 1.13 6.98 7.81
C PHE A 39 0.06 5.94 7.47
N VAL A 40 0.02 4.82 8.18
CA VAL A 40 -1.01 3.76 8.00
C VAL A 40 -2.42 4.34 8.23
N GLU A 41 -2.63 5.09 9.32
CA GLU A 41 -3.92 5.75 9.57
C GLU A 41 -4.27 6.72 8.43
N ALA A 42 -3.33 7.59 8.04
CA ALA A 42 -3.56 8.57 6.98
C ALA A 42 -3.95 7.86 5.68
N PHE A 43 -3.23 6.81 5.28
CA PHE A 43 -3.44 6.05 4.06
C PHE A 43 -4.86 5.45 4.01
N TYR A 44 -5.24 4.68 5.03
CA TYR A 44 -6.52 3.98 5.07
C TYR A 44 -7.74 4.88 5.41
N THR A 45 -7.50 6.15 5.76
CA THR A 45 -8.58 7.13 5.99
C THR A 45 -8.65 8.22 4.92
N THR A 46 -7.89 8.14 3.83
CA THR A 46 -8.04 9.06 2.70
C THR A 46 -9.44 8.98 2.09
N PRO A 47 -9.96 10.07 1.51
CA PRO A 47 -11.23 10.05 0.78
C PRO A 47 -11.24 9.00 -0.34
N LEU A 48 -10.11 8.87 -1.06
CA LEU A 48 -9.95 7.91 -2.15
C LEU A 48 -10.06 6.46 -1.64
N PHE A 49 -9.38 6.12 -0.54
CA PHE A 49 -9.49 4.79 0.05
C PHE A 49 -10.86 4.53 0.67
N LYS A 50 -11.53 5.58 1.20
CA LYS A 50 -12.92 5.47 1.68
C LYS A 50 -13.89 5.12 0.56
N LEU A 51 -13.69 5.66 -0.65
CA LEU A 51 -14.49 5.30 -1.83
C LEU A 51 -14.26 3.84 -2.22
N GLU A 52 -13.00 3.38 -2.31
CA GLU A 52 -12.68 1.97 -2.55
C GLU A 52 -13.34 1.07 -1.52
N ARG A 53 -13.25 1.43 -0.26
CA ARG A 53 -13.83 0.70 0.86
C ARG A 53 -15.36 0.63 0.81
N LEU A 54 -16.01 1.71 0.35
CA LEU A 54 -17.45 1.73 0.12
C LEU A 54 -17.83 0.75 -1.00
N LEU A 55 -17.11 0.76 -2.10
CA LEU A 55 -17.33 -0.16 -3.22
C LEU A 55 -17.10 -1.62 -2.77
N LEU A 56 -16.01 -1.90 -2.08
CA LEU A 56 -15.75 -3.24 -1.52
C LEU A 56 -16.80 -3.65 -0.50
N GLY A 57 -17.29 -2.73 0.33
CA GLY A 57 -18.36 -2.96 1.29
C GLY A 57 -19.68 -3.37 0.62
N LEU A 58 -20.03 -2.72 -0.49
CA LEU A 58 -21.21 -3.04 -1.29
C LEU A 58 -21.10 -4.42 -1.98
N PHE A 59 -19.89 -4.74 -2.52
CA PHE A 59 -19.70 -6.00 -3.27
C PHE A 59 -19.34 -7.19 -2.38
N MET A 60 -18.70 -6.98 -1.23
CA MET A 60 -18.15 -8.06 -0.39
C MET A 60 -18.81 -8.12 1.00
N SER A 61 -19.83 -7.30 1.29
CA SER A 61 -20.52 -7.25 2.59
C SER A 61 -19.59 -7.09 3.80
N ARG A 62 -18.46 -6.37 3.63
CA ARG A 62 -17.45 -6.12 4.68
C ARG A 62 -17.30 -4.62 4.94
N PRO A 63 -18.25 -4.00 5.65
CA PRO A 63 -18.13 -2.60 6.03
C PRO A 63 -16.93 -2.40 6.96
N SER A 64 -16.29 -1.26 6.87
CA SER A 64 -15.19 -0.90 7.75
C SER A 64 -15.22 0.59 8.09
N THR A 65 -14.67 0.96 9.25
CA THR A 65 -14.78 2.30 9.82
C THR A 65 -13.42 2.98 9.94
N GLY A 66 -13.41 4.32 10.09
CA GLY A 66 -12.19 5.05 10.39
C GLY A 66 -11.57 4.68 11.75
N ALA A 67 -12.41 4.27 12.72
CA ALA A 67 -11.94 3.76 14.01
C ALA A 67 -11.14 2.46 13.86
N GLN A 68 -11.62 1.54 13.03
CA GLN A 68 -10.90 0.31 12.70
C GLN A 68 -9.59 0.57 11.96
N ALA A 69 -9.52 1.58 11.08
CA ALA A 69 -8.27 1.98 10.44
C ALA A 69 -7.23 2.45 11.47
N ARG A 70 -7.64 3.21 12.50
CA ARG A 70 -6.77 3.59 13.62
C ARG A 70 -6.32 2.39 14.45
N GLN A 71 -7.20 1.45 14.72
CA GLN A 71 -6.87 0.22 15.44
C GLN A 71 -5.89 -0.66 14.64
N LEU A 72 -6.08 -0.76 13.31
CA LEU A 72 -5.12 -1.42 12.42
C LEU A 72 -3.75 -0.74 12.49
N ALA A 73 -3.71 0.59 12.37
CA ALA A 73 -2.47 1.36 12.46
C ALA A 73 -1.74 1.13 13.80
N ALA A 74 -2.49 1.07 14.90
CA ALA A 74 -1.97 0.79 16.24
C ALA A 74 -1.62 -0.70 16.49
N GLY A 75 -1.77 -1.58 15.48
CA GLY A 75 -1.47 -3.01 15.62
C GLY A 75 -2.52 -3.82 16.40
N LYS A 76 -3.67 -3.23 16.71
CA LYS A 76 -4.74 -3.86 17.49
C LYS A 76 -5.70 -4.73 16.66
N LEU A 77 -5.61 -4.67 15.32
CA LEU A 77 -6.40 -5.48 14.40
C LEU A 77 -5.49 -6.22 13.42
N SER A 78 -5.86 -7.46 13.14
CA SER A 78 -5.22 -8.31 12.12
C SER A 78 -5.98 -8.31 10.79
N SER A 79 -7.14 -7.63 10.69
CA SER A 79 -7.91 -7.51 9.46
C SER A 79 -8.60 -6.16 9.36
N PHE A 80 -8.82 -5.68 8.13
CA PHE A 80 -9.48 -4.42 7.84
C PHE A 80 -10.13 -4.46 6.45
N ALA A 81 -11.46 -4.26 6.37
CA ALA A 81 -12.23 -4.45 5.15
C ALA A 81 -12.00 -5.86 4.57
N ALA A 82 -11.62 -5.95 3.29
CA ALA A 82 -11.29 -7.20 2.62
C ALA A 82 -9.83 -7.65 2.83
N TRP A 83 -9.04 -6.90 3.62
CA TRP A 83 -7.61 -7.10 3.81
C TRP A 83 -7.30 -7.73 5.16
N SER A 84 -6.34 -8.66 5.20
CA SER A 84 -5.75 -9.20 6.42
C SER A 84 -4.27 -8.79 6.54
N VAL A 85 -3.79 -8.58 7.76
CA VAL A 85 -2.37 -8.37 8.02
C VAL A 85 -1.64 -9.67 7.73
N GLU A 86 -0.70 -9.64 6.79
CA GLU A 86 0.15 -10.78 6.47
C GLU A 86 1.47 -10.71 7.25
N SER A 87 2.07 -9.53 7.27
CA SER A 87 3.29 -9.29 8.04
C SER A 87 3.39 -7.84 8.48
N ARG A 88 4.12 -7.61 9.58
CA ARG A 88 4.34 -6.29 10.17
C ARG A 88 5.71 -6.23 10.80
N SER A 89 6.37 -5.08 10.66
CA SER A 89 7.52 -4.68 11.46
C SER A 89 7.27 -3.31 12.09
N GLU A 90 8.25 -2.76 12.79
CA GLU A 90 8.15 -1.44 13.40
C GLU A 90 7.75 -0.34 12.41
N ASN A 91 8.32 -0.39 11.21
CA ASN A 91 8.15 0.63 10.18
C ASN A 91 7.50 0.14 8.89
N GLN A 92 6.96 -1.10 8.86
CA GLN A 92 6.36 -1.69 7.67
C GLN A 92 5.08 -2.47 8.00
N LEU A 93 4.17 -2.54 7.01
CA LEU A 93 2.95 -3.31 7.06
C LEU A 93 2.67 -3.92 5.68
N VAL A 94 2.45 -5.22 5.62
CA VAL A 94 1.92 -5.92 4.45
C VAL A 94 0.49 -6.39 4.75
N MET A 95 -0.42 -5.99 3.88
CA MET A 95 -1.82 -6.43 3.89
C MET A 95 -2.09 -7.33 2.69
N ALA A 96 -2.82 -8.42 2.91
CA ALA A 96 -3.20 -9.39 1.90
C ALA A 96 -4.69 -9.35 1.59
N ALA A 97 -5.06 -9.36 0.32
CA ALA A 97 -6.42 -9.62 -0.16
C ALA A 97 -6.35 -10.56 -1.38
N GLY A 98 -6.74 -11.80 -1.18
CA GLY A 98 -6.56 -12.85 -2.20
C GLY A 98 -5.10 -12.95 -2.64
N ARG A 99 -4.88 -12.69 -3.93
CA ARG A 99 -3.52 -12.72 -4.53
C ARG A 99 -2.78 -11.40 -4.47
N THR A 100 -3.43 -10.32 -4.08
CA THR A 100 -2.84 -8.98 -4.03
C THR A 100 -2.23 -8.73 -2.66
N ARG A 101 -1.06 -8.10 -2.66
CA ARG A 101 -0.39 -7.55 -1.48
C ARG A 101 -0.34 -6.04 -1.60
N SER A 102 -0.58 -5.36 -0.50
CA SER A 102 -0.42 -3.92 -0.34
C SER A 102 0.57 -3.68 0.78
N TRP A 103 1.59 -2.89 0.54
CA TRP A 103 2.69 -2.67 1.46
C TRP A 103 2.91 -1.18 1.71
N LEU A 104 3.09 -0.84 2.97
CA LEU A 104 3.41 0.50 3.46
C LEU A 104 4.70 0.46 4.25
N MET A 105 5.60 1.44 4.02
CA MET A 105 6.83 1.59 4.80
C MET A 105 7.15 3.06 5.03
N VAL A 106 7.70 3.34 6.21
CA VAL A 106 8.23 4.65 6.60
C VAL A 106 9.73 4.53 6.82
N VAL A 107 10.47 5.48 6.27
CA VAL A 107 11.93 5.61 6.52
C VAL A 107 12.21 7.05 6.89
N ALA A 108 12.85 7.26 8.04
CA ALA A 108 13.36 8.58 8.42
C ALA A 108 14.31 9.09 7.34
N GLY A 109 14.23 10.36 7.04
CA GLY A 109 15.22 11.03 6.20
C GLY A 109 16.56 11.17 6.92
N PRO A 110 17.56 11.77 6.27
CA PRO A 110 18.83 12.10 6.92
C PRO A 110 18.58 12.92 8.20
N ASP A 111 19.47 12.79 9.19
CA ASP A 111 19.45 13.57 10.43
C ASP A 111 19.83 15.05 10.18
N THR A 112 19.18 15.66 9.21
CA THR A 112 19.34 17.07 8.84
C THR A 112 18.07 17.84 9.19
N LEU A 113 18.20 19.05 9.62
CA LEU A 113 17.07 19.95 9.82
C LEU A 113 16.72 20.67 8.51
N PRO A 114 15.43 20.76 8.14
CA PRO A 114 14.26 20.20 8.84
C PRO A 114 14.14 18.68 8.68
N ALA A 115 13.59 18.01 9.71
CA ALA A 115 13.35 16.56 9.69
C ALA A 115 12.50 16.17 8.48
N SER A 116 12.85 15.09 7.83
CA SER A 116 12.11 14.58 6.69
C SER A 116 11.77 13.10 6.85
N THR A 117 10.74 12.65 6.15
CA THR A 117 10.30 11.25 6.16
C THR A 117 9.97 10.80 4.76
N ARG A 118 10.51 9.67 4.34
CA ARG A 118 10.14 8.98 3.10
C ARG A 118 9.02 7.99 3.37
N LEU A 119 7.94 8.13 2.61
CA LEU A 119 6.75 7.30 2.67
C LEU A 119 6.72 6.41 1.42
N PHE A 120 6.67 5.12 1.61
CA PHE A 120 6.64 4.14 0.53
C PHE A 120 5.28 3.44 0.51
N PHE A 121 4.75 3.27 -0.68
CA PHE A 121 3.63 2.39 -0.98
C PHE A 121 4.01 1.47 -2.12
N GLY A 122 3.74 0.18 -1.96
CA GLY A 122 3.97 -0.81 -3.00
C GLY A 122 2.88 -1.87 -3.02
N SER A 123 2.82 -2.60 -4.12
CA SER A 123 1.94 -3.74 -4.25
C SER A 123 2.66 -4.91 -4.92
N ALA A 124 2.16 -6.13 -4.67
CA ALA A 124 2.57 -7.31 -5.40
C ALA A 124 1.37 -8.19 -5.72
N VAL A 125 1.49 -8.96 -6.81
CA VAL A 125 0.50 -9.97 -7.21
C VAL A 125 1.16 -11.33 -7.20
N VAL A 126 0.72 -12.19 -6.28
CA VAL A 126 1.22 -13.57 -6.16
C VAL A 126 0.81 -14.38 -7.39
N PRO A 127 1.75 -15.02 -8.12
CA PRO A 127 1.43 -15.85 -9.26
C PRO A 127 0.47 -16.99 -8.90
N ARG A 128 -0.39 -17.39 -9.84
CA ARG A 128 -1.06 -18.70 -9.72
C ARG A 128 -0.01 -19.79 -9.92
N ARG A 129 0.00 -20.80 -9.08
CA ARG A 129 0.62 -22.08 -9.44
C ARG A 129 -0.24 -22.69 -10.55
N SER A 130 0.12 -22.45 -11.80
CA SER A 130 -0.58 -23.01 -12.96
C SER A 130 -0.01 -24.40 -13.21
N SER A 131 -0.83 -25.41 -12.97
CA SER A 131 -0.69 -26.71 -13.61
C SER A 131 -1.33 -26.59 -14.98
N SER A 132 -0.56 -26.36 -16.02
CA SER A 132 -0.87 -26.37 -17.45
C SER A 132 -0.73 -25.02 -18.14
N GLY A 133 0.08 -25.04 -19.19
CA GLY A 133 0.41 -23.91 -20.02
C GLY A 133 -0.78 -23.40 -20.84
N ALA A 134 -1.42 -22.38 -20.37
CA ALA A 134 -2.29 -21.52 -21.14
C ALA A 134 -1.66 -20.12 -21.18
N SER A 135 -0.68 -19.96 -22.05
CA SER A 135 -0.17 -18.66 -22.52
C SER A 135 -1.19 -18.08 -23.52
N GLY A 136 -2.33 -17.64 -23.04
CA GLY A 136 -3.42 -17.08 -23.84
C GLY A 136 -3.73 -15.66 -23.45
N SER A 137 -3.40 -14.71 -24.30
CA SER A 137 -3.91 -13.32 -24.48
C SER A 137 -4.57 -12.63 -23.26
N MET A 138 -3.78 -12.33 -22.26
CA MET A 138 -4.15 -11.34 -21.23
C MET A 138 -3.73 -9.90 -21.65
N GLY A 139 -3.52 -9.66 -22.98
CA GLY A 139 -2.76 -8.52 -23.46
C GLY A 139 -3.35 -7.15 -23.13
N LEU A 140 -4.54 -6.81 -23.63
CA LEU A 140 -5.05 -5.44 -23.53
C LEU A 140 -5.74 -5.15 -22.19
N VAL A 141 -6.60 -6.05 -21.72
CA VAL A 141 -7.32 -5.87 -20.43
C VAL A 141 -6.34 -5.84 -19.26
N PHE A 142 -5.35 -6.73 -19.25
CA PHE A 142 -4.32 -6.73 -18.22
C PHE A 142 -3.48 -5.45 -18.23
N THR A 143 -3.08 -4.97 -19.42
CA THR A 143 -2.31 -3.73 -19.57
C THR A 143 -3.12 -2.51 -19.14
N ALA A 144 -4.41 -2.45 -19.48
CA ALA A 144 -5.30 -1.37 -19.05
C ALA A 144 -5.52 -1.38 -17.51
N LEU A 145 -5.78 -2.56 -16.93
CA LEU A 145 -5.91 -2.73 -15.48
C LEU A 145 -4.61 -2.39 -14.75
N LEU A 146 -3.46 -2.75 -15.31
CA LEU A 146 -2.16 -2.41 -14.76
C LEU A 146 -1.88 -0.91 -14.84
N GLY A 147 -2.25 -0.26 -15.94
CA GLY A 147 -2.16 1.19 -16.10
C GLY A 147 -3.00 1.94 -15.07
N PHE A 148 -4.26 1.52 -14.92
CA PHE A 148 -5.16 2.05 -13.89
C PHE A 148 -4.60 1.83 -12.48
N HIS A 149 -4.11 0.61 -12.18
CA HIS A 149 -3.51 0.28 -10.89
C HIS A 149 -2.33 1.21 -10.55
N LYS A 150 -1.43 1.46 -11.50
CA LYS A 150 -0.28 2.36 -11.31
C LYS A 150 -0.71 3.80 -11.01
N LEU A 151 -1.72 4.31 -11.72
CA LEU A 151 -2.26 5.65 -11.48
C LEU A 151 -2.94 5.73 -10.12
N TYR A 152 -3.75 4.73 -9.78
CA TYR A 152 -4.46 4.62 -8.53
C TYR A 152 -3.51 4.55 -7.32
N SER A 153 -2.45 3.74 -7.40
CA SER A 153 -1.41 3.62 -6.39
C SER A 153 -0.72 4.95 -6.10
N ARG A 154 -0.41 5.71 -7.15
CA ARG A 154 0.17 7.06 -7.02
C ARG A 154 -0.82 8.03 -6.37
N ALA A 155 -2.09 7.96 -6.74
CA ALA A 155 -3.14 8.82 -6.19
C ALA A 155 -3.38 8.53 -4.70
N LEU A 156 -3.36 7.26 -4.28
CA LEU A 156 -3.46 6.85 -2.87
C LEU A 156 -2.31 7.42 -2.05
N LEU A 157 -1.06 7.22 -2.49
CA LEU A 157 0.11 7.73 -1.78
C LEU A 157 0.14 9.25 -1.73
N TRP A 158 -0.24 9.93 -2.83
CA TRP A 158 -0.36 11.38 -2.86
C TRP A 158 -1.44 11.88 -1.87
N SER A 159 -2.60 11.21 -1.83
CA SER A 159 -3.69 11.56 -0.92
C SER A 159 -3.30 11.39 0.55
N ALA A 160 -2.56 10.31 0.88
CA ALA A 160 -2.03 10.09 2.21
C ALA A 160 -1.01 11.18 2.60
N ARG A 161 -0.07 11.50 1.70
CA ARG A 161 0.89 12.59 1.88
C ARG A 161 0.20 13.93 2.13
N ALA A 162 -0.78 14.30 1.28
CA ALA A 162 -1.52 15.56 1.41
C ALA A 162 -2.29 15.65 2.73
N ARG A 163 -2.78 14.53 3.26
CA ARG A 163 -3.43 14.45 4.56
C ARG A 163 -2.44 14.66 5.70
N LEU A 164 -1.25 14.08 5.61
CA LEU A 164 -0.19 14.25 6.62
C LEU A 164 0.37 15.67 6.61
N SER A 165 0.60 16.26 5.43
CA SER A 165 1.07 17.66 5.32
C SER A 165 0.16 18.70 5.97
N ARG A 166 -1.13 18.39 6.13
CA ARG A 166 -2.10 19.28 6.78
C ARG A 166 -2.12 19.12 8.30
N ARG A 167 -1.45 18.11 8.85
CA ARG A 167 -1.42 17.78 10.28
C ARG A 167 -0.04 18.03 10.89
N ALA A 168 1.00 18.17 10.05
CA ALA A 168 2.36 18.51 10.41
C ALA A 168 2.56 20.04 10.44
#